data_1cb63015786cace286645c967da3e463
#
_entry.id   1cb63015786cace286645c967da3e463
#
_cell.length_a   1.000
_cell.length_b   1.000
_cell.length_c   1.000
_cell.angle_alpha   90.00
_cell.angle_beta   90.00
_cell.angle_gamma   90.00
#
_symmetry.space_group_name_H-M   'P 1'
#
loop_
_entity.id
_entity.type
_entity.pdbx_description
1 polymer ?
#
loop_
_entity_poly.entity_id
_entity_poly.type
_entity_poly.pdbx_seq_one_letter_code
_entity_poly.pdbx_strand_id
1 'polypeptide(L)'
;MNTIYLTQRDYQRLHSLVLAQREISGPQAVEGLSRELKRARVVPSEEIPVDVVTMNSLVKLKDLKTSAVMEITIVYPKDADLANRKVSILAPVATAVLGCRVGDEVEWPAPQGTVKYKVEEIIYQPEAAGDQYL
;
A
#
# COMPACT_ATOMS: atom_id res chain seq x y z
N MET A 1 5.78 -0.74 -15.47
CA MET A 1 5.84 -0.40 -14.05
C MET A 1 4.71 0.54 -13.72
N ASN A 2 4.06 0.29 -12.61
CA ASN A 2 2.90 1.07 -12.23
C ASN A 2 3.31 2.38 -11.58
N THR A 3 2.63 3.46 -11.97
CA THR A 3 2.81 4.74 -11.31
C THR A 3 2.00 4.74 -10.02
N ILE A 4 2.63 5.11 -8.90
CA ILE A 4 1.90 5.32 -7.66
C ILE A 4 1.34 6.73 -7.67
N TYR A 5 0.06 6.86 -7.33
CA TYR A 5 -0.56 8.17 -7.16
C TYR A 5 -0.76 8.42 -5.66
N LEU A 6 -0.34 9.59 -5.22
CA LEU A 6 -0.48 9.99 -3.82
C LEU A 6 -0.98 11.43 -3.74
N THR A 7 -1.77 11.72 -2.72
CA THR A 7 -2.03 13.11 -2.36
C THR A 7 -0.76 13.70 -1.74
N GLN A 8 -0.65 15.02 -1.74
CA GLN A 8 0.49 15.67 -1.11
C GLN A 8 0.58 15.30 0.38
N ARG A 9 -0.55 15.19 1.05
CA ARG A 9 -0.62 14.83 2.45
C ARG A 9 -0.04 13.43 2.70
N ASP A 10 -0.44 12.44 1.90
CA ASP A 10 0.09 11.09 2.04
C ASP A 10 1.56 11.02 1.65
N TYR A 11 1.96 11.74 0.62
CA TYR A 11 3.37 11.80 0.24
C TYR A 11 4.23 12.32 1.38
N GLN A 12 3.82 13.42 2.00
CA GLN A 12 4.56 14.00 3.12
C GLN A 12 4.61 13.06 4.32
N ARG A 13 3.50 12.40 4.63
CA ARG A 13 3.45 11.45 5.74
C ARG A 13 4.36 10.25 5.49
N LEU A 14 4.32 9.69 4.29
CA LEU A 14 5.15 8.54 3.94
C LEU A 14 6.62 8.91 3.90
N HIS A 15 6.94 10.10 3.39
CA HIS A 15 8.32 10.58 3.37
C HIS A 15 8.88 10.72 4.79
N SER A 16 8.12 11.32 5.70
CA SER A 16 8.51 11.46 7.10
C SER A 16 8.67 10.10 7.77
N LEU A 17 7.79 9.17 7.47
CA LEU A 17 7.84 7.80 8.00
C LEU A 17 9.13 7.11 7.56
N VAL A 18 9.49 7.23 6.28
CA VAL A 18 10.71 6.62 5.75
C VAL A 18 11.94 7.18 6.46
N LEU A 19 12.01 8.51 6.63
CA LEU A 19 13.15 9.12 7.31
C LEU A 19 13.27 8.66 8.76
N ALA A 20 12.16 8.64 9.50
CA ALA A 20 12.16 8.22 10.89
C ALA A 20 12.53 6.74 11.03
N GLN A 21 11.95 5.89 10.19
CA GLN A 21 12.18 4.45 10.28
C GLN A 21 13.59 4.07 9.86
N ARG A 22 14.17 4.83 8.92
CA ARG A 22 15.55 4.61 8.49
C ARG A 22 16.53 4.79 9.65
N GLU A 23 16.30 5.78 10.49
CA GLU A 23 17.14 6.03 11.66
C GLU A 23 17.01 4.94 12.71
N ILE A 24 15.80 4.37 12.86
CA ILE A 24 15.54 3.36 13.89
C ILE A 24 16.00 1.97 13.44
N SER A 25 15.68 1.59 12.20
CA SER A 25 15.84 0.21 11.72
C SER A 25 16.83 0.08 10.56
N GLY A 26 17.44 1.17 10.12
CA GLY A 26 18.40 1.19 9.03
C GLY A 26 17.76 1.36 7.66
N PRO A 27 18.58 1.69 6.62
CA PRO A 27 18.06 1.98 5.28
C PRO A 27 17.31 0.83 4.64
N GLN A 28 17.71 -0.41 4.93
CA GLN A 28 17.12 -1.59 4.28
C GLN A 28 15.67 -1.81 4.68
N ALA A 29 15.29 -1.40 5.89
CA ALA A 29 13.93 -1.60 6.39
C ALA A 29 12.89 -0.82 5.59
N VAL A 30 13.30 0.26 4.91
CA VAL A 30 12.39 1.14 4.17
C VAL A 30 12.77 1.25 2.69
N GLU A 31 13.67 0.42 2.21
CA GLU A 31 14.16 0.51 0.84
C GLU A 31 13.03 0.39 -0.19
N GLY A 32 12.15 -0.59 -0.02
CA GLY A 32 11.03 -0.80 -0.94
C GLY A 32 10.10 0.41 -0.99
N LEU A 33 9.71 0.90 0.18
CA LEU A 33 8.81 2.06 0.25
C LEU A 33 9.50 3.32 -0.27
N SER A 34 10.77 3.53 0.08
CA SER A 34 11.53 4.68 -0.41
C SER A 34 11.62 4.69 -1.93
N ARG A 35 11.83 3.52 -2.54
CA ARG A 35 11.90 3.37 -3.98
C ARG A 35 10.55 3.74 -4.63
N GLU A 36 9.46 3.30 -4.03
CA GLU A 36 8.13 3.62 -4.53
C GLU A 36 7.83 5.11 -4.42
N LEU A 37 8.24 5.76 -3.34
CA LEU A 37 8.04 7.20 -3.17
C LEU A 37 8.78 8.02 -4.22
N LYS A 38 9.95 7.59 -4.66
CA LYS A 38 10.72 8.29 -5.70
C LYS A 38 9.99 8.31 -7.04
N ARG A 39 9.12 7.33 -7.28
CA ARG A 39 8.36 7.23 -8.52
C ARG A 39 6.93 7.75 -8.37
N ALA A 40 6.57 8.18 -7.18
CA ALA A 40 5.21 8.60 -6.90
C ALA A 40 4.87 9.89 -7.64
N ARG A 41 3.62 9.95 -8.10
CA ARG A 41 3.06 11.14 -8.71
C ARG A 41 2.11 11.78 -7.70
N VAL A 42 2.43 13.01 -7.30
CA VAL A 42 1.61 13.73 -6.32
C VAL A 42 0.53 14.51 -7.08
N VAL A 43 -0.72 14.23 -6.76
CA VAL A 43 -1.87 14.84 -7.42
C VAL A 43 -2.93 15.22 -6.39
N PRO A 44 -3.85 16.13 -6.72
CA PRO A 44 -4.99 16.39 -5.84
C PRO A 44 -5.83 15.13 -5.64
N SER A 45 -6.52 15.06 -4.50
CA SER A 45 -7.33 13.89 -4.14
C SER A 45 -8.32 13.49 -5.23
N GLU A 46 -8.98 14.46 -5.86
CA GLU A 46 -9.97 14.20 -6.91
C GLU A 46 -9.36 13.67 -8.21
N GLU A 47 -8.03 13.76 -8.36
CA GLU A 47 -7.34 13.23 -9.54
C GLU A 47 -6.75 11.83 -9.31
N ILE A 48 -6.91 11.27 -8.12
CA ILE A 48 -6.48 9.90 -7.85
C ILE A 48 -7.42 8.94 -8.62
N PRO A 49 -6.89 8.07 -9.50
CA PRO A 49 -7.75 7.10 -10.18
C PRO A 49 -8.43 6.17 -9.18
N VAL A 50 -9.70 5.84 -9.43
CA VAL A 50 -10.50 5.04 -8.49
C VAL A 50 -10.08 3.57 -8.43
N ASP A 51 -9.30 3.10 -9.39
CA ASP A 51 -8.83 1.72 -9.47
C ASP A 51 -7.39 1.54 -8.95
N VAL A 52 -6.85 2.53 -8.27
CA VAL A 52 -5.49 2.52 -7.73
C VAL A 52 -5.52 2.38 -6.21
N VAL A 53 -4.67 1.51 -5.67
CA VAL A 53 -4.55 1.32 -4.22
C VAL A 53 -3.80 2.49 -3.60
N THR A 54 -4.42 3.12 -2.60
CA THR A 54 -3.84 4.24 -1.87
C THR A 54 -3.78 3.92 -0.37
N MET A 55 -3.18 4.82 0.42
CA MET A 55 -3.21 4.65 1.88
C MET A 55 -4.65 4.66 2.37
N ASN A 56 -4.93 3.84 3.38
CA ASN A 56 -6.25 3.64 3.97
C ASN A 56 -7.27 3.00 3.02
N SER A 57 -6.81 2.45 1.90
CA SER A 57 -7.67 1.66 1.01
C SER A 57 -7.93 0.27 1.60
N LEU A 58 -9.16 -0.20 1.47
CA LEU A 58 -9.53 -1.60 1.78
C LEU A 58 -9.53 -2.36 0.47
N VAL A 59 -8.66 -3.37 0.37
CA VAL A 59 -8.47 -4.12 -0.87
C VAL A 59 -8.69 -5.60 -0.66
N LYS A 60 -9.16 -6.26 -1.73
CA LYS A 60 -9.36 -7.69 -1.77
C LYS A 60 -8.25 -8.30 -2.61
N LEU A 61 -7.50 -9.21 -2.00
CA LEU A 61 -6.37 -9.88 -2.64
C LEU A 61 -6.64 -11.37 -2.78
N LYS A 62 -6.22 -11.95 -3.90
CA LYS A 62 -6.36 -13.38 -4.15
C LYS A 62 -4.99 -14.03 -4.25
N ASP A 63 -4.76 -15.08 -3.44
CA ASP A 63 -3.56 -15.88 -3.52
C ASP A 63 -3.60 -16.70 -4.81
N LEU A 64 -2.59 -16.54 -5.67
CA LEU A 64 -2.59 -17.20 -6.98
C LEU A 64 -2.25 -18.68 -6.89
N LYS A 65 -1.72 -19.16 -5.76
CA LYS A 65 -1.45 -20.59 -5.57
C LYS A 65 -2.66 -21.35 -5.02
N THR A 66 -3.33 -20.77 -4.03
CA THR A 66 -4.39 -21.45 -3.29
C THR A 66 -5.79 -20.99 -3.67
N SER A 67 -5.88 -19.87 -4.40
CA SER A 67 -7.14 -19.18 -4.70
C SER A 67 -7.84 -18.62 -3.47
N ALA A 68 -7.19 -18.64 -2.32
CA ALA A 68 -7.74 -18.03 -1.11
C ALA A 68 -7.79 -16.51 -1.26
N VAL A 69 -8.82 -15.92 -0.68
CA VAL A 69 -9.06 -14.48 -0.76
C VAL A 69 -8.90 -13.87 0.63
N MET A 70 -8.24 -12.71 0.70
CA MET A 70 -8.17 -11.94 1.94
C MET A 70 -8.45 -10.47 1.66
N GLU A 71 -8.95 -9.78 2.67
CA GLU A 71 -9.16 -8.34 2.62
C GLU A 71 -8.24 -7.68 3.63
N ILE A 72 -7.55 -6.62 3.20
CA ILE A 72 -6.67 -5.85 4.09
C ILE A 72 -6.91 -4.37 3.87
N THR A 73 -6.72 -3.58 4.94
CA THR A 73 -6.66 -2.13 4.84
C THR A 73 -5.21 -1.72 5.05
N ILE A 74 -4.65 -0.94 4.13
CA ILE A 74 -3.28 -0.46 4.22
C ILE A 74 -3.27 0.81 5.05
N VAL A 75 -2.57 0.79 6.18
CA VAL A 75 -2.58 1.92 7.13
C VAL A 75 -1.16 2.33 7.51
N TYR A 76 -1.06 3.50 8.13
CA TYR A 76 0.19 3.93 8.77
C TYR A 76 0.44 3.06 10.01
N PRO A 77 1.72 2.90 10.43
CA PRO A 77 2.05 1.99 11.54
C PRO A 77 1.27 2.25 12.83
N LYS A 78 0.97 3.51 13.12
CA LYS A 78 0.21 3.86 14.33
C LYS A 78 -1.20 3.29 14.35
N ASP A 79 -1.74 2.99 13.17
CA ASP A 79 -3.11 2.50 13.01
C ASP A 79 -3.15 0.99 12.73
N ALA A 80 -2.00 0.32 12.72
CA ALA A 80 -1.94 -1.10 12.42
C ALA A 80 -2.68 -1.92 13.48
N ASP A 81 -3.49 -2.87 13.02
CA ASP A 81 -4.29 -3.72 13.89
C ASP A 81 -4.62 -5.00 13.13
N LEU A 82 -3.81 -6.03 13.36
CA LEU A 82 -3.95 -7.29 12.63
C LEU A 82 -5.28 -7.99 12.90
N ALA A 83 -5.84 -7.82 14.11
CA ALA A 83 -7.13 -8.40 14.43
C ALA A 83 -8.25 -7.84 13.54
N ASN A 84 -8.12 -6.59 13.11
CA ASN A 84 -9.06 -5.93 12.21
C ASN A 84 -8.50 -5.85 10.78
N ARG A 85 -7.46 -6.63 10.48
CA ARG A 85 -6.82 -6.70 9.16
C ARG A 85 -6.33 -5.36 8.65
N LYS A 86 -5.90 -4.50 9.55
CA LYS A 86 -5.23 -3.24 9.23
C LYS A 86 -3.74 -3.48 9.24
N VAL A 87 -3.14 -3.43 8.06
CA VAL A 87 -1.74 -3.80 7.84
C VAL A 87 -0.91 -2.56 7.65
N SER A 88 0.19 -2.46 8.39
CA SER A 88 1.12 -1.33 8.26
C SER A 88 1.71 -1.28 6.86
N ILE A 89 1.86 -0.06 6.32
CA ILE A 89 2.53 0.15 5.03
C ILE A 89 3.96 -0.40 5.03
N LEU A 90 4.56 -0.56 6.20
CA LEU A 90 5.91 -1.14 6.31
C LEU A 90 5.94 -2.65 6.09
N ALA A 91 4.80 -3.33 6.17
CA ALA A 91 4.73 -4.76 5.90
C ALA A 91 4.93 -5.04 4.39
N PRO A 92 5.61 -6.15 4.04
CA PRO A 92 5.89 -6.44 2.63
C PRO A 92 4.66 -6.45 1.73
N VAL A 93 3.56 -7.04 2.19
CA VAL A 93 2.33 -7.09 1.38
C VAL A 93 1.80 -5.70 1.09
N ALA A 94 1.79 -4.82 2.09
CA ALA A 94 1.27 -3.47 1.92
C ALA A 94 2.15 -2.64 0.98
N THR A 95 3.48 -2.73 1.14
CA THR A 95 4.42 -2.04 0.26
C THR A 95 4.29 -2.52 -1.18
N ALA A 96 4.09 -3.83 -1.38
CA ALA A 96 3.95 -4.40 -2.72
C ALA A 96 2.65 -3.97 -3.40
N VAL A 97 1.59 -3.81 -2.64
CA VAL A 97 0.24 -3.53 -3.18
C VAL A 97 -0.01 -2.04 -3.39
N LEU A 98 0.66 -1.18 -2.62
CA LEU A 98 0.47 0.27 -2.76
C LEU A 98 0.74 0.72 -4.19
N GLY A 99 -0.18 1.46 -4.77
CA GLY A 99 -0.07 1.97 -6.14
C GLY A 99 -0.48 1.00 -7.22
N CYS A 100 -0.81 -0.24 -6.87
CA CYS A 100 -1.29 -1.20 -7.86
C CYS A 100 -2.70 -0.87 -8.30
N ARG A 101 -3.06 -1.35 -9.49
CA ARG A 101 -4.40 -1.24 -10.03
C ARG A 101 -5.13 -2.56 -9.87
N VAL A 102 -6.46 -2.49 -9.90
CA VAL A 102 -7.28 -3.70 -9.94
C VAL A 102 -6.85 -4.55 -11.15
N GLY A 103 -6.62 -5.83 -10.91
CA GLY A 103 -6.13 -6.76 -11.92
C GLY A 103 -4.63 -6.99 -11.93
N ASP A 104 -3.87 -6.14 -11.24
CA ASP A 104 -2.42 -6.30 -11.17
C ASP A 104 -2.05 -7.50 -10.29
N GLU A 105 -0.95 -8.16 -10.66
CA GLU A 105 -0.36 -9.22 -9.87
C GLU A 105 0.90 -8.71 -9.20
N VAL A 106 1.07 -9.05 -7.93
CA VAL A 106 2.25 -8.66 -7.15
C VAL A 106 2.88 -9.88 -6.52
N GLU A 107 4.19 -9.80 -6.30
CA GLU A 107 4.90 -10.85 -5.59
C GLU A 107 5.92 -10.25 -4.65
N TRP A 108 6.20 -10.96 -3.57
CA TRP A 108 7.24 -10.58 -2.63
C TRP A 108 7.81 -11.82 -1.96
N PRO A 109 9.07 -11.76 -1.50
CA PRO A 109 9.67 -12.89 -0.80
C PRO A 109 9.06 -13.05 0.60
N ALA A 110 8.83 -14.28 0.97
CA ALA A 110 8.36 -14.66 2.30
C ALA A 110 9.23 -15.82 2.81
N PRO A 111 9.17 -16.14 4.12
CA PRO A 111 9.99 -17.23 4.66
C PRO A 111 9.79 -18.57 3.96
N GLN A 112 8.58 -18.85 3.47
CA GLN A 112 8.27 -20.11 2.78
C GLN A 112 8.56 -20.06 1.28
N GLY A 113 9.07 -18.93 0.75
CA GLY A 113 9.29 -18.71 -0.67
C GLY A 113 8.49 -17.52 -1.16
N THR A 114 8.59 -17.26 -2.47
CA THR A 114 7.86 -16.12 -3.06
C THR A 114 6.36 -16.36 -3.03
N VAL A 115 5.61 -15.37 -2.55
CA VAL A 115 4.15 -15.38 -2.59
C VAL A 115 3.67 -14.46 -3.70
N LYS A 116 2.57 -14.85 -4.35
CA LYS A 116 1.97 -14.09 -5.46
C LYS A 116 0.50 -13.85 -5.18
N TYR A 117 0.09 -12.60 -5.34
CA TYR A 117 -1.30 -12.20 -5.16
C TYR A 117 -1.76 -11.35 -6.33
N LYS A 118 -3.08 -11.38 -6.56
CA LYS A 118 -3.74 -10.50 -7.53
C LYS A 118 -4.63 -9.52 -6.78
N VAL A 119 -4.60 -8.26 -7.19
CA VAL A 119 -5.53 -7.25 -6.67
C VAL A 119 -6.88 -7.49 -7.35
N GLU A 120 -7.82 -8.10 -6.62
CA GLU A 120 -9.12 -8.45 -7.16
C GLU A 120 -10.06 -7.27 -7.20
N GLU A 121 -10.06 -6.47 -6.13
CA GLU A 121 -11.02 -5.39 -5.98
C GLU A 121 -10.51 -4.37 -4.98
N ILE A 122 -10.85 -3.10 -5.18
CA ILE A 122 -10.69 -2.06 -4.18
C ILE A 122 -12.08 -1.80 -3.61
N ILE A 123 -12.31 -2.25 -2.38
CA ILE A 123 -13.61 -2.17 -1.74
C ILE A 123 -13.88 -0.73 -1.25
N TYR A 124 -12.82 -0.07 -0.79
CA TYR A 124 -12.91 1.31 -0.30
C TYR A 124 -11.61 2.04 -0.63
N GLN A 125 -11.75 3.24 -1.20
CA GLN A 125 -10.63 4.15 -1.44
C GLN A 125 -11.05 5.52 -0.91
N PRO A 126 -10.31 6.09 0.07
CA PRO A 126 -10.71 7.36 0.69
C PRO A 126 -10.92 8.49 -0.32
N GLU A 127 -10.06 8.60 -1.32
CA GLU A 127 -10.14 9.65 -2.32
C GLU A 127 -11.43 9.54 -3.13
N ALA A 128 -11.79 8.32 -3.56
CA ALA A 128 -13.03 8.09 -4.30
C ALA A 128 -14.27 8.33 -3.44
N ALA A 129 -14.17 8.08 -2.13
CA ALA A 129 -15.26 8.28 -1.18
C ALA A 129 -15.36 9.73 -0.69
N GLY A 130 -14.36 10.57 -0.99
CA GLY A 130 -14.33 11.94 -0.52
C GLY A 130 -13.87 12.10 0.92
N ASP A 131 -13.25 11.07 1.50
CA ASP A 131 -12.79 11.09 2.91
C ASP A 131 -11.38 11.67 2.99
N GLN A 132 -11.27 12.99 2.87
CA GLN A 132 -10.00 13.68 2.76
C GLN A 132 -9.17 13.72 4.04
N TYR A 133 -9.74 13.31 5.18
CA TYR A 133 -9.07 13.41 6.47
C TYR A 133 -8.42 12.11 6.94
N LEU A 134 -8.47 11.08 6.17
CA LEU A 134 -7.84 9.81 6.52
C LEU A 134 -6.35 9.79 6.25
#